data_e177ad2ed2d18244b03131e323dd10ea
#
_entry.id   e177ad2ed2d18244b03131e323dd10ea
#
_cell.length_a   1.000
_cell.length_b   1.000
_cell.length_c   1.000
_cell.angle_alpha   90.00
_cell.angle_beta   90.00
_cell.angle_gamma   90.00
#
_symmetry.space_group_name_H-M   'P 1'
#
loop_
_entity.id
_entity.type
_entity.pdbx_description
1 polymer ?
#
loop_
_entity_poly.entity_id
_entity_poly.type
_entity_poly.pdbx_seq_one_letter_code
_entity_poly.pdbx_strand_id
1 'polypeptide(L)'
;MSDAKAKITLGVDTAIELDVLKGTLGQDVIDIRSLGSKGVFTFDPGFTSTASCESKITFIDGDEGILLHRGFPIDQLATESNYLEVCYILLNGEKPTQQQYDEFKTTVTRHTMIHEQITRLFHAFRRDSHPMAVMCGITGALAAFYHDSLDVNNPRHREIAAYRLLSKMPTMAAMCYKYSIGQPFVYPRNDLSYAGNFLNMMFSTPCETYEVNPVLERAMDRILILHADHEQNASTSTVRTAGSSGANPFACIAAGIASLWGPAHGGANEAALKMLEEISSVEHIPEFVRRAKDKNDSFRLMGFGHRVYKNYDPRATVMRETCHEVLKELGTKDDLLEVAMELEHIALNDPYFIEKKLYPNVDFYSGIILKAMGIPSSMFTVIFAMARTVGWIAHWNEMHSDGMKIARPRQLYTGYQKRDFKSDLKK
;
A
#
# COMPACT_ATOMS: atom_id res chain seq x y z
N MET A 1 11.66 -19.73 23.75
CA MET A 1 11.14 -18.56 24.47
C MET A 1 12.31 -17.89 25.16
N SER A 2 12.43 -16.58 25.10
CA SER A 2 13.50 -15.85 25.80
C SER A 2 13.18 -15.86 27.31
N ASP A 3 14.16 -16.18 28.18
CA ASP A 3 14.02 -16.00 29.63
C ASP A 3 14.12 -14.52 30.06
N ALA A 4 14.23 -13.60 29.11
CA ALA A 4 14.32 -12.17 29.35
C ALA A 4 12.97 -11.61 29.85
N LYS A 5 13.01 -10.83 30.93
CA LYS A 5 11.86 -10.15 31.52
C LYS A 5 12.10 -8.64 31.49
N ALA A 6 11.05 -7.89 31.16
CA ALA A 6 11.00 -6.46 31.39
C ALA A 6 10.28 -6.18 32.71
N LYS A 7 10.69 -5.15 33.42
CA LYS A 7 10.09 -4.75 34.70
C LYS A 7 9.57 -3.33 34.61
N ILE A 8 8.27 -3.15 34.81
CA ILE A 8 7.63 -1.83 34.94
C ILE A 8 7.37 -1.56 36.41
N THR A 9 7.87 -0.45 36.95
CA THR A 9 7.63 -0.02 38.33
C THR A 9 6.66 1.15 38.32
N LEU A 10 5.57 1.01 39.07
CA LEU A 10 4.55 2.04 39.24
C LEU A 10 4.55 2.52 40.69
N GLY A 11 4.98 3.77 40.92
CA GLY A 11 5.18 4.28 42.27
C GLY A 11 6.29 3.55 43.02
N VAL A 12 6.16 3.46 44.34
CA VAL A 12 7.21 2.87 45.21
C VAL A 12 7.05 1.34 45.39
N ASP A 13 5.82 0.83 45.31
CA ASP A 13 5.52 -0.51 45.81
C ASP A 13 5.02 -1.53 44.76
N THR A 14 4.76 -1.11 43.53
CA THR A 14 4.21 -2.00 42.50
C THR A 14 5.21 -2.24 41.37
N ALA A 15 5.71 -3.48 41.29
CA ALA A 15 6.53 -3.92 40.15
C ALA A 15 5.80 -4.99 39.36
N ILE A 16 5.71 -4.84 38.05
CA ILE A 16 5.08 -5.77 37.13
C ILE A 16 6.17 -6.35 36.23
N GLU A 17 6.32 -7.66 36.23
CA GLU A 17 7.18 -8.35 35.27
C GLU A 17 6.39 -8.76 34.03
N LEU A 18 7.00 -8.54 32.86
CA LEU A 18 6.44 -8.80 31.55
C LEU A 18 7.40 -9.64 30.71
N ASP A 19 6.86 -10.49 29.88
CA ASP A 19 7.65 -11.29 28.95
C ASP A 19 8.24 -10.41 27.83
N VAL A 20 9.46 -10.74 27.41
CA VAL A 20 10.10 -10.15 26.24
C VAL A 20 10.06 -11.17 25.11
N LEU A 21 9.38 -10.83 24.03
CA LEU A 21 9.26 -11.65 22.84
C LEU A 21 10.37 -11.26 21.84
N LYS A 22 10.97 -12.29 21.21
CA LYS A 22 11.99 -12.12 20.16
C LYS A 22 11.43 -12.56 18.83
N GLY A 23 11.56 -11.67 17.82
CA GLY A 23 11.33 -12.04 16.43
C GLY A 23 12.51 -12.81 15.83
N THR A 24 12.36 -13.24 14.59
CA THR A 24 13.48 -13.79 13.79
C THR A 24 14.49 -12.69 13.46
N LEU A 25 13.98 -11.50 13.17
CA LEU A 25 14.72 -10.28 12.88
C LEU A 25 14.08 -9.11 13.62
N GLY A 26 14.82 -8.00 13.77
CA GLY A 26 14.32 -6.76 14.34
C GLY A 26 14.41 -6.69 15.86
N GLN A 27 13.67 -5.75 16.43
CA GLN A 27 13.73 -5.38 17.84
C GLN A 27 12.95 -6.36 18.72
N ASP A 28 13.41 -6.52 19.97
CA ASP A 28 12.67 -7.23 20.99
C ASP A 28 11.37 -6.50 21.37
N VAL A 29 10.31 -7.23 21.68
CA VAL A 29 8.98 -6.70 21.97
C VAL A 29 8.55 -7.09 23.39
N ILE A 30 8.06 -6.12 24.17
CA ILE A 30 7.51 -6.37 25.51
C ILE A 30 6.04 -6.78 25.38
N ASP A 31 5.68 -7.96 25.88
CA ASP A 31 4.30 -8.43 25.90
C ASP A 31 3.50 -7.73 27.01
N ILE A 32 2.70 -6.74 26.61
CA ILE A 32 1.89 -5.92 27.51
C ILE A 32 0.48 -6.47 27.78
N ARG A 33 0.10 -7.63 27.21
CA ARG A 33 -1.27 -8.17 27.30
C ARG A 33 -1.75 -8.38 28.74
N SER A 34 -0.84 -8.68 29.67
CA SER A 34 -1.16 -8.89 31.08
C SER A 34 -1.43 -7.61 31.89
N LEU A 35 -1.04 -6.43 31.39
CA LEU A 35 -1.19 -5.14 32.11
C LEU A 35 -2.65 -4.80 32.41
N GLY A 36 -3.59 -5.16 31.51
CA GLY A 36 -5.01 -4.92 31.72
C GLY A 36 -5.57 -5.56 32.98
N SER A 37 -5.11 -6.76 33.35
CA SER A 37 -5.50 -7.44 34.60
C SER A 37 -4.92 -6.79 35.86
N LYS A 38 -3.92 -5.94 35.71
CA LYS A 38 -3.28 -5.15 36.77
C LYS A 38 -3.84 -3.71 36.85
N GLY A 39 -4.88 -3.39 36.06
CA GLY A 39 -5.49 -2.07 36.03
C GLY A 39 -4.67 -1.00 35.32
N VAL A 40 -3.68 -1.39 34.54
CA VAL A 40 -2.75 -0.48 33.84
C VAL A 40 -2.91 -0.66 32.34
N PHE A 41 -2.90 0.45 31.59
CA PHE A 41 -2.91 0.45 30.13
C PHE A 41 -1.79 1.35 29.62
N THR A 42 -1.27 1.03 28.44
CA THR A 42 -0.30 1.84 27.71
C THR A 42 -1.01 2.90 26.88
N PHE A 43 -0.29 3.99 26.57
CA PHE A 43 -0.77 5.06 25.72
C PHE A 43 0.23 5.27 24.58
N ASP A 44 -0.16 4.85 23.38
CA ASP A 44 0.64 4.97 22.16
C ASP A 44 -0.29 5.25 20.96
N PRO A 45 -0.74 6.51 20.78
CA PRO A 45 -1.56 6.90 19.64
C PRO A 45 -0.80 6.69 18.33
N GLY A 46 -1.34 5.87 17.44
CA GLY A 46 -0.76 5.59 16.12
C GLY A 46 0.29 4.48 16.13
N PHE A 47 0.42 3.72 17.21
CA PHE A 47 1.26 2.51 17.30
C PHE A 47 2.74 2.73 16.94
N THR A 48 3.33 3.86 17.35
CA THR A 48 4.71 4.21 17.02
C THR A 48 5.76 3.33 17.70
N SER A 49 5.38 2.73 18.83
CA SER A 49 6.25 1.85 19.64
C SER A 49 5.54 0.55 20.04
N THR A 50 4.48 0.17 19.32
CA THR A 50 3.64 -0.97 19.67
C THR A 50 3.52 -1.94 18.51
N ALA A 51 4.05 -3.16 18.65
CA ALA A 51 3.79 -4.25 17.74
C ALA A 51 2.33 -4.72 17.93
N SER A 52 1.50 -4.59 16.89
CA SER A 52 0.08 -4.94 16.94
C SER A 52 -0.21 -6.40 16.62
N CYS A 53 0.75 -7.12 16.07
CA CYS A 53 0.64 -8.53 15.70
C CYS A 53 2.02 -9.17 15.51
N GLU A 54 2.03 -10.49 15.45
CA GLU A 54 3.11 -11.28 14.85
C GLU A 54 2.81 -11.45 13.35
N SER A 55 3.85 -11.44 12.50
CA SER A 55 3.70 -11.66 11.06
C SER A 55 4.95 -12.29 10.47
N LYS A 56 4.75 -13.14 9.44
CA LYS A 56 5.82 -13.80 8.66
C LYS A 56 5.90 -13.28 7.23
N ILE A 57 5.21 -12.17 6.92
CA ILE A 57 5.00 -11.72 5.54
C ILE A 57 6.10 -10.76 5.12
N THR A 58 6.25 -9.67 5.83
CA THR A 58 7.19 -8.60 5.45
C THR A 58 8.01 -8.16 6.64
N PHE A 59 9.32 -8.02 6.44
CA PHE A 59 10.23 -7.41 7.40
C PHE A 59 10.83 -6.14 6.81
N ILE A 60 10.91 -5.10 7.64
CA ILE A 60 11.52 -3.83 7.29
C ILE A 60 12.56 -3.45 8.36
N ASP A 61 13.78 -3.16 7.92
CA ASP A 61 14.75 -2.44 8.72
C ASP A 61 14.99 -1.07 8.09
N GLY A 62 14.42 -0.06 8.74
CA GLY A 62 14.48 1.31 8.23
C GLY A 62 15.86 1.96 8.38
N ASP A 63 16.67 1.53 9.35
CA ASP A 63 18.01 2.05 9.58
C ASP A 63 19.02 1.47 8.57
N GLU A 64 18.87 0.18 8.22
CA GLU A 64 19.71 -0.49 7.22
C GLU A 64 19.15 -0.37 5.79
N GLY A 65 17.92 0.13 5.60
CA GLY A 65 17.28 0.23 4.29
C GLY A 65 16.92 -1.13 3.70
N ILE A 66 16.46 -2.06 4.53
CA ILE A 66 16.10 -3.43 4.15
C ILE A 66 14.58 -3.56 4.06
N LEU A 67 14.11 -4.19 2.99
CA LEU A 67 12.72 -4.64 2.82
C LEU A 67 12.73 -6.07 2.29
N LEU A 68 12.14 -6.99 3.05
CA LEU A 68 12.03 -8.40 2.68
C LEU A 68 10.57 -8.82 2.59
N HIS A 69 10.22 -9.50 1.50
CA HIS A 69 8.94 -10.23 1.40
C HIS A 69 9.18 -11.71 1.57
N ARG A 70 8.66 -12.31 2.66
CA ARG A 70 8.92 -13.73 3.02
C ARG A 70 10.42 -14.07 3.05
N GLY A 71 11.27 -13.11 3.40
CA GLY A 71 12.72 -13.24 3.42
C GLY A 71 13.44 -12.90 2.10
N PHE A 72 12.72 -12.70 1.00
CA PHE A 72 13.32 -12.31 -0.29
C PHE A 72 13.50 -10.78 -0.36
N PRO A 73 14.70 -10.28 -0.71
CA PRO A 73 14.93 -8.84 -0.88
C PRO A 73 14.08 -8.25 -2.00
N ILE A 74 13.54 -7.06 -1.75
CA ILE A 74 12.60 -6.41 -2.68
C ILE A 74 13.23 -6.03 -4.02
N ASP A 75 14.48 -5.64 -4.04
CA ASP A 75 15.27 -5.33 -5.23
C ASP A 75 15.44 -6.56 -6.13
N GLN A 76 15.76 -7.73 -5.55
CA GLN A 76 15.82 -8.99 -6.29
C GLN A 76 14.45 -9.39 -6.84
N LEU A 77 13.40 -9.29 -6.05
CA LEU A 77 12.05 -9.58 -6.53
C LEU A 77 11.65 -8.67 -7.70
N ALA A 78 11.98 -7.38 -7.64
CA ALA A 78 11.65 -6.42 -8.68
C ALA A 78 12.47 -6.59 -9.97
N THR A 79 13.68 -7.15 -9.88
CA THR A 79 14.56 -7.36 -11.04
C THR A 79 14.42 -8.74 -11.67
N GLU A 80 14.25 -9.78 -10.88
CA GLU A 80 14.32 -11.18 -11.30
C GLU A 80 12.98 -11.91 -11.38
N SER A 81 11.90 -11.32 -10.80
CA SER A 81 10.58 -11.92 -10.73
C SER A 81 9.54 -11.11 -11.53
N ASN A 82 8.29 -11.51 -11.46
CA ASN A 82 7.13 -10.78 -11.93
C ASN A 82 6.07 -10.66 -10.83
N TYR A 83 5.12 -9.76 -11.00
CA TYR A 83 4.15 -9.45 -9.96
C TYR A 83 3.33 -10.67 -9.50
N LEU A 84 2.91 -11.56 -10.41
CA LEU A 84 2.16 -12.76 -10.01
C LEU A 84 2.99 -13.76 -9.22
N GLU A 85 4.28 -13.89 -9.52
CA GLU A 85 5.19 -14.73 -8.71
C GLU A 85 5.36 -14.14 -7.31
N VAL A 86 5.49 -12.81 -7.19
CA VAL A 86 5.53 -12.11 -5.90
C VAL A 86 4.21 -12.27 -5.14
N CYS A 87 3.07 -12.21 -5.84
CA CYS A 87 1.77 -12.50 -5.22
C CYS A 87 1.71 -13.93 -4.65
N TYR A 88 2.20 -14.91 -5.40
CA TYR A 88 2.27 -16.27 -4.91
C TYR A 88 3.13 -16.38 -3.66
N ILE A 89 4.33 -15.77 -3.65
CA ILE A 89 5.26 -15.76 -2.51
C ILE A 89 4.59 -15.15 -1.29
N LEU A 90 3.96 -13.99 -1.42
CA LEU A 90 3.29 -13.31 -0.29
C LEU A 90 2.16 -14.14 0.31
N LEU A 91 1.36 -14.79 -0.54
CA LEU A 91 0.21 -15.59 -0.11
C LEU A 91 0.60 -16.94 0.48
N ASN A 92 1.62 -17.62 -0.08
CA ASN A 92 1.97 -19.00 0.24
C ASN A 92 3.27 -19.15 1.06
N GLY A 93 4.11 -18.13 1.11
CA GLY A 93 5.31 -18.12 1.95
C GLY A 93 6.60 -18.52 1.25
N GLU A 94 6.51 -19.24 0.14
CA GLU A 94 7.65 -19.82 -0.58
C GLU A 94 7.60 -19.50 -2.07
N LYS A 95 8.74 -19.54 -2.73
CA LYS A 95 8.81 -19.42 -4.20
C LYS A 95 8.11 -20.63 -4.86
N PRO A 96 7.23 -20.39 -5.86
CA PRO A 96 6.52 -21.50 -6.52
C PRO A 96 7.47 -22.36 -7.35
N THR A 97 7.18 -23.66 -7.43
CA THR A 97 7.65 -24.47 -8.55
C THR A 97 6.99 -24.01 -9.85
N GLN A 98 7.55 -24.39 -11.02
CA GLN A 98 6.96 -24.01 -12.30
C GLN A 98 5.49 -24.47 -12.42
N GLN A 99 5.17 -25.68 -11.99
CA GLN A 99 3.80 -26.18 -12.00
C GLN A 99 2.86 -25.34 -11.12
N GLN A 100 3.28 -25.02 -9.89
CA GLN A 100 2.49 -24.20 -8.98
C GLN A 100 2.26 -22.79 -9.53
N TYR A 101 3.29 -22.22 -10.16
CA TYR A 101 3.18 -20.91 -10.79
C TYR A 101 2.18 -20.94 -11.97
N ASP A 102 2.25 -21.94 -12.83
CA ASP A 102 1.37 -22.07 -13.99
C ASP A 102 -0.09 -22.28 -13.57
N GLU A 103 -0.34 -23.08 -12.53
CA GLU A 103 -1.67 -23.27 -11.94
C GLU A 103 -2.21 -21.99 -11.33
N PHE A 104 -1.37 -21.26 -10.56
CA PHE A 104 -1.73 -19.98 -9.95
C PHE A 104 -2.04 -18.92 -11.02
N LYS A 105 -1.13 -18.74 -11.99
CA LYS A 105 -1.29 -17.84 -13.12
C LYS A 105 -2.58 -18.14 -13.89
N THR A 106 -2.83 -19.41 -14.20
CA THR A 106 -4.05 -19.83 -14.91
C THR A 106 -5.30 -19.49 -14.12
N THR A 107 -5.28 -19.72 -12.79
CA THR A 107 -6.41 -19.41 -11.91
C THR A 107 -6.67 -17.90 -11.87
N VAL A 108 -5.64 -17.09 -11.68
CA VAL A 108 -5.78 -15.63 -11.67
C VAL A 108 -6.31 -15.11 -13.00
N THR A 109 -5.71 -15.57 -14.12
CA THR A 109 -6.07 -15.13 -15.49
C THR A 109 -7.53 -15.44 -15.82
N ARG A 110 -8.04 -16.59 -15.38
CA ARG A 110 -9.44 -17.01 -15.67
C ARG A 110 -10.49 -16.37 -14.77
N HIS A 111 -10.09 -15.58 -13.76
CA HIS A 111 -11.01 -14.91 -12.83
C HIS A 111 -11.02 -13.39 -12.99
N THR A 112 -10.39 -12.83 -14.01
CA THR A 112 -10.24 -11.38 -14.24
C THR A 112 -11.55 -10.67 -14.60
N MET A 113 -12.51 -11.34 -15.21
CA MET A 113 -13.82 -10.75 -15.51
C MET A 113 -14.60 -10.48 -14.23
N ILE A 114 -15.21 -9.30 -14.15
CA ILE A 114 -16.22 -8.98 -13.13
C ILE A 114 -17.61 -9.40 -13.61
N HIS A 115 -18.53 -9.55 -12.67
CA HIS A 115 -19.94 -9.83 -12.99
C HIS A 115 -20.51 -8.65 -13.80
N GLU A 116 -21.21 -8.92 -14.91
CA GLU A 116 -21.68 -7.89 -15.84
C GLU A 116 -22.59 -6.83 -15.17
N GLN A 117 -23.36 -7.21 -14.18
CA GLN A 117 -24.18 -6.22 -13.42
C GLN A 117 -23.35 -5.22 -12.64
N ILE A 118 -22.07 -5.52 -12.30
CA ILE A 118 -21.19 -4.58 -11.61
C ILE A 118 -20.87 -3.39 -12.51
N THR A 119 -20.86 -3.56 -13.84
CA THR A 119 -20.62 -2.45 -14.78
C THR A 119 -21.69 -1.35 -14.60
N ARG A 120 -22.92 -1.71 -14.23
CA ARG A 120 -24.00 -0.75 -13.95
C ARG A 120 -23.76 0.08 -12.70
N LEU A 121 -23.00 -0.43 -11.72
CA LEU A 121 -22.66 0.34 -10.53
C LEU A 121 -21.73 1.51 -10.86
N PHE A 122 -20.86 1.39 -11.87
CA PHE A 122 -20.06 2.53 -12.32
C PHE A 122 -20.95 3.70 -12.76
N HIS A 123 -22.08 3.43 -13.42
CA HIS A 123 -23.03 4.45 -13.87
C HIS A 123 -23.81 5.11 -12.73
N ALA A 124 -23.76 4.58 -11.51
CA ALA A 124 -24.32 5.21 -10.32
C ALA A 124 -23.42 6.31 -9.73
N PHE A 125 -22.13 6.32 -10.10
CA PHE A 125 -21.21 7.37 -9.70
C PHE A 125 -21.21 8.51 -10.73
N ARG A 126 -20.84 9.71 -10.29
CA ARG A 126 -20.58 10.81 -11.21
C ARG A 126 -19.28 10.53 -11.97
N ARG A 127 -19.22 10.94 -13.24
CA ARG A 127 -18.02 10.73 -14.07
C ARG A 127 -16.79 11.47 -13.57
N ASP A 128 -16.99 12.60 -12.89
CA ASP A 128 -15.96 13.42 -12.26
C ASP A 128 -15.60 12.96 -10.84
N SER A 129 -16.13 11.81 -10.38
CA SER A 129 -15.77 11.22 -9.09
C SER A 129 -14.31 10.78 -9.07
N HIS A 130 -13.66 10.97 -7.94
CA HIS A 130 -12.30 10.46 -7.76
C HIS A 130 -12.28 8.93 -7.91
N PRO A 131 -11.38 8.35 -8.75
CA PRO A 131 -11.36 6.90 -9.00
C PRO A 131 -11.24 6.05 -7.75
N MET A 132 -10.56 6.52 -6.70
CA MET A 132 -10.47 5.80 -5.42
C MET A 132 -11.82 5.66 -4.70
N ALA A 133 -12.73 6.64 -4.82
CA ALA A 133 -14.07 6.53 -4.28
C ALA A 133 -14.85 5.42 -5.00
N VAL A 134 -14.73 5.36 -6.32
CA VAL A 134 -15.35 4.33 -7.15
C VAL A 134 -14.78 2.96 -6.80
N MET A 135 -13.45 2.82 -6.73
CA MET A 135 -12.77 1.56 -6.34
C MET A 135 -13.22 1.06 -4.97
N CYS A 136 -13.32 1.94 -3.98
CA CYS A 136 -13.80 1.59 -2.63
C CYS A 136 -15.23 1.02 -2.69
N GLY A 137 -16.14 1.71 -3.37
CA GLY A 137 -17.54 1.30 -3.50
C GLY A 137 -17.71 -0.02 -4.25
N ILE A 138 -17.05 -0.17 -5.40
CA ILE A 138 -17.14 -1.38 -6.24
C ILE A 138 -16.51 -2.59 -5.53
N THR A 139 -15.37 -2.42 -4.87
CA THR A 139 -14.72 -3.52 -4.12
C THR A 139 -15.62 -4.03 -3.00
N GLY A 140 -16.23 -3.14 -2.23
CA GLY A 140 -17.18 -3.54 -1.19
C GLY A 140 -18.42 -4.25 -1.76
N ALA A 141 -18.92 -3.79 -2.91
CA ALA A 141 -20.06 -4.39 -3.58
C ALA A 141 -19.82 -5.83 -4.07
N LEU A 142 -18.56 -6.25 -4.28
CA LEU A 142 -18.24 -7.64 -4.67
C LEU A 142 -18.82 -8.67 -3.70
N ALA A 143 -18.96 -8.33 -2.42
CA ALA A 143 -19.56 -9.22 -1.42
C ALA A 143 -21.00 -9.63 -1.78
N ALA A 144 -21.76 -8.76 -2.44
CA ALA A 144 -23.12 -9.04 -2.87
C ALA A 144 -23.19 -9.98 -4.09
N PHE A 145 -22.09 -10.14 -4.84
CA PHE A 145 -22.01 -11.00 -6.01
C PHE A 145 -21.34 -12.36 -5.73
N TYR A 146 -20.55 -12.45 -4.65
CA TYR A 146 -19.76 -13.63 -4.29
C TYR A 146 -20.07 -14.13 -2.88
N HIS A 147 -21.34 -14.08 -2.48
CA HIS A 147 -21.81 -14.49 -1.16
C HIS A 147 -21.66 -15.99 -0.84
N ASP A 148 -21.32 -16.78 -1.83
CA ASP A 148 -21.04 -18.22 -1.72
C ASP A 148 -19.71 -18.56 -1.04
N SER A 149 -18.83 -17.58 -0.81
CA SER A 149 -17.47 -17.78 -0.30
C SER A 149 -17.05 -16.69 0.70
N LEU A 150 -17.95 -16.32 1.61
CA LEU A 150 -17.71 -15.26 2.59
C LEU A 150 -17.38 -15.78 4.00
N ASP A 151 -17.43 -17.09 4.25
CA ASP A 151 -17.08 -17.65 5.56
C ASP A 151 -15.57 -17.54 5.80
N VAL A 152 -15.18 -16.61 6.66
CA VAL A 152 -13.79 -16.32 7.01
C VAL A 152 -13.11 -17.45 7.80
N ASN A 153 -13.89 -18.36 8.39
CA ASN A 153 -13.36 -19.54 9.10
C ASN A 153 -13.03 -20.69 8.16
N ASN A 154 -13.59 -20.69 6.94
CA ASN A 154 -13.31 -21.70 5.92
C ASN A 154 -12.07 -21.32 5.10
N PRO A 155 -10.95 -22.06 5.20
CA PRO A 155 -9.73 -21.76 4.44
C PRO A 155 -9.95 -21.72 2.93
N ARG A 156 -10.84 -22.57 2.40
CA ARG A 156 -11.14 -22.58 0.96
C ARG A 156 -11.89 -21.32 0.51
N HIS A 157 -12.81 -20.80 1.33
CA HIS A 157 -13.48 -19.54 1.04
C HIS A 157 -12.48 -18.36 1.06
N ARG A 158 -11.54 -18.35 2.01
CA ARG A 158 -10.47 -17.34 2.05
C ARG A 158 -9.60 -17.39 0.81
N GLU A 159 -9.22 -18.56 0.36
CA GLU A 159 -8.44 -18.77 -0.87
C GLU A 159 -9.20 -18.29 -2.12
N ILE A 160 -10.47 -18.68 -2.27
CA ILE A 160 -11.32 -18.23 -3.40
C ILE A 160 -11.45 -16.71 -3.40
N ALA A 161 -11.67 -16.10 -2.26
CA ALA A 161 -11.77 -14.65 -2.13
C ALA A 161 -10.45 -13.95 -2.49
N ALA A 162 -9.31 -14.53 -2.11
CA ALA A 162 -7.99 -14.03 -2.48
C ALA A 162 -7.81 -14.01 -4.00
N TYR A 163 -8.11 -15.10 -4.68
CA TYR A 163 -8.05 -15.17 -6.15
C TYR A 163 -9.00 -14.17 -6.81
N ARG A 164 -10.25 -14.06 -6.33
CA ARG A 164 -11.24 -13.12 -6.87
C ARG A 164 -10.80 -11.67 -6.73
N LEU A 165 -10.30 -11.28 -5.56
CA LEU A 165 -9.79 -9.93 -5.32
C LEU A 165 -8.58 -9.63 -6.21
N LEU A 166 -7.55 -10.47 -6.15
CA LEU A 166 -6.34 -10.27 -6.94
C LEU A 166 -6.64 -10.17 -8.44
N SER A 167 -7.48 -11.08 -8.97
CA SER A 167 -7.77 -11.14 -10.41
C SER A 167 -8.58 -9.96 -10.91
N LYS A 168 -9.53 -9.44 -10.11
CA LYS A 168 -10.51 -8.43 -10.55
C LYS A 168 -10.06 -6.99 -10.36
N MET A 169 -9.06 -6.76 -9.50
CA MET A 169 -8.56 -5.40 -9.23
C MET A 169 -8.11 -4.67 -10.49
N PRO A 170 -7.32 -5.25 -11.42
CA PRO A 170 -6.92 -4.56 -12.66
C PRO A 170 -8.11 -4.17 -13.52
N THR A 171 -9.10 -5.07 -13.63
CA THR A 171 -10.30 -4.82 -14.43
C THR A 171 -11.12 -3.67 -13.85
N MET A 172 -11.34 -3.65 -12.55
CA MET A 172 -12.06 -2.57 -11.88
C MET A 172 -11.29 -1.24 -11.97
N ALA A 173 -9.98 -1.26 -11.79
CA ALA A 173 -9.12 -0.08 -11.90
C ALA A 173 -9.18 0.53 -13.32
N ALA A 174 -9.04 -0.30 -14.35
CA ALA A 174 -9.14 0.15 -15.74
C ALA A 174 -10.55 0.68 -16.07
N MET A 175 -11.59 0.04 -15.55
CA MET A 175 -12.98 0.51 -15.72
C MET A 175 -13.23 1.86 -15.03
N CYS A 176 -12.62 2.13 -13.87
CA CYS A 176 -12.66 3.47 -13.26
C CYS A 176 -12.13 4.54 -14.21
N TYR A 177 -10.99 4.29 -14.82
CA TYR A 177 -10.40 5.20 -15.80
C TYR A 177 -11.29 5.37 -17.03
N LYS A 178 -11.70 4.28 -17.69
CA LYS A 178 -12.56 4.29 -18.87
C LYS A 178 -13.87 5.04 -18.62
N TYR A 179 -14.47 4.83 -17.46
CA TYR A 179 -15.69 5.52 -17.06
C TYR A 179 -15.46 7.04 -16.93
N SER A 180 -14.37 7.44 -16.29
CA SER A 180 -14.07 8.87 -16.05
C SER A 180 -13.89 9.66 -17.37
N ILE A 181 -13.28 9.04 -18.38
CA ILE A 181 -13.05 9.68 -19.70
C ILE A 181 -14.19 9.44 -20.70
N GLY A 182 -15.22 8.67 -20.31
CA GLY A 182 -16.41 8.39 -21.14
C GLY A 182 -16.16 7.46 -22.32
N GLN A 183 -15.17 6.58 -22.20
CA GLN A 183 -14.90 5.52 -23.16
C GLN A 183 -15.57 4.21 -22.77
N PRO A 184 -15.85 3.31 -23.74
CA PRO A 184 -16.39 2.00 -23.42
C PRO A 184 -15.39 1.18 -22.58
N PHE A 185 -15.92 0.30 -21.73
CA PHE A 185 -15.09 -0.62 -20.99
C PHE A 185 -14.40 -1.62 -21.93
N VAL A 186 -13.14 -1.91 -21.62
CA VAL A 186 -12.35 -2.95 -22.29
C VAL A 186 -12.26 -4.14 -21.35
N TYR A 187 -12.60 -5.32 -21.88
CA TYR A 187 -12.57 -6.56 -21.12
C TYR A 187 -11.16 -7.17 -21.09
N PRO A 188 -10.82 -7.95 -20.05
CA PRO A 188 -9.51 -8.57 -19.94
C PRO A 188 -9.27 -9.61 -21.03
N ARG A 189 -8.00 -9.81 -21.37
CA ARG A 189 -7.52 -10.83 -22.32
C ARG A 189 -6.68 -11.85 -21.56
N ASN A 190 -6.89 -13.14 -21.86
CA ASN A 190 -6.20 -14.24 -21.20
C ASN A 190 -4.78 -14.53 -21.72
N ASP A 191 -4.41 -13.93 -22.84
CA ASP A 191 -3.10 -14.09 -23.49
C ASP A 191 -2.05 -13.08 -22.99
N LEU A 192 -2.47 -12.06 -22.22
CA LEU A 192 -1.60 -11.02 -21.68
C LEU A 192 -1.15 -11.34 -20.25
N SER A 193 -0.02 -10.76 -19.85
CA SER A 193 0.42 -10.75 -18.46
C SER A 193 -0.52 -9.91 -17.58
N TYR A 194 -0.35 -9.96 -16.27
CA TYR A 194 -1.13 -9.16 -15.34
C TYR A 194 -0.98 -7.64 -15.61
N ALA A 195 0.26 -7.16 -15.74
CA ALA A 195 0.56 -5.76 -16.04
C ALA A 195 0.12 -5.38 -17.46
N GLY A 196 0.44 -6.21 -18.46
CA GLY A 196 0.05 -5.99 -19.85
C GLY A 196 -1.47 -5.97 -20.03
N ASN A 197 -2.20 -6.81 -19.32
CA ASN A 197 -3.66 -6.83 -19.35
C ASN A 197 -4.26 -5.54 -18.76
N PHE A 198 -3.70 -5.04 -17.67
CA PHE A 198 -4.10 -3.75 -17.10
C PHE A 198 -3.89 -2.61 -18.11
N LEU A 199 -2.71 -2.52 -18.73
CA LEU A 199 -2.40 -1.50 -19.75
C LEU A 199 -3.33 -1.62 -20.96
N ASN A 200 -3.58 -2.83 -21.44
CA ASN A 200 -4.54 -3.08 -22.52
C ASN A 200 -5.94 -2.58 -22.17
N MET A 201 -6.46 -2.96 -21.00
CA MET A 201 -7.80 -2.52 -20.58
C MET A 201 -7.89 -1.00 -20.38
N MET A 202 -6.79 -0.38 -19.99
CA MET A 202 -6.74 1.06 -19.74
C MET A 202 -6.68 1.86 -21.05
N PHE A 203 -5.86 1.44 -22.02
CA PHE A 203 -5.53 2.26 -23.21
C PHE A 203 -6.17 1.79 -24.51
N SER A 204 -6.55 0.52 -24.63
CA SER A 204 -7.20 0.00 -25.84
C SER A 204 -8.52 0.72 -26.12
N THR A 205 -8.81 0.94 -27.41
CA THR A 205 -10.08 1.49 -27.91
C THR A 205 -10.67 0.55 -28.95
N PRO A 206 -11.99 0.57 -29.20
CA PRO A 206 -12.60 -0.27 -30.21
C PRO A 206 -12.16 0.05 -31.65
N CYS A 207 -11.54 1.22 -31.86
CA CYS A 207 -11.19 1.74 -33.17
C CYS A 207 -9.84 1.27 -33.68
N GLU A 208 -8.95 0.85 -32.76
CA GLU A 208 -7.55 0.52 -33.07
C GLU A 208 -7.09 -0.69 -32.27
N THR A 209 -6.14 -1.44 -32.81
CA THR A 209 -5.44 -2.49 -32.06
C THR A 209 -4.41 -1.85 -31.15
N TYR A 210 -4.50 -2.11 -29.85
CA TYR A 210 -3.50 -1.71 -28.89
C TYR A 210 -2.48 -2.83 -28.71
N GLU A 211 -1.23 -2.53 -28.98
CA GLU A 211 -0.11 -3.42 -28.73
C GLU A 211 0.60 -2.99 -27.42
N VAL A 212 0.73 -3.91 -26.50
CA VAL A 212 1.39 -3.66 -25.21
C VAL A 212 2.89 -3.51 -25.45
N ASN A 213 3.44 -2.32 -25.14
CA ASN A 213 4.88 -2.09 -25.22
C ASN A 213 5.59 -2.86 -24.09
N PRO A 214 6.58 -3.73 -24.39
CA PRO A 214 7.22 -4.58 -23.37
C PRO A 214 7.97 -3.79 -22.30
N VAL A 215 8.52 -2.62 -22.60
CA VAL A 215 9.22 -1.76 -21.64
C VAL A 215 8.23 -1.16 -20.66
N LEU A 216 7.08 -0.67 -21.14
CA LEU A 216 6.01 -0.12 -20.31
C LEU A 216 5.34 -1.21 -19.46
N GLU A 217 5.16 -2.40 -20.03
CA GLU A 217 4.67 -3.58 -19.31
C GLU A 217 5.59 -3.95 -18.15
N ARG A 218 6.91 -4.03 -18.40
CA ARG A 218 7.90 -4.32 -17.36
C ARG A 218 7.95 -3.21 -16.30
N ALA A 219 7.84 -1.96 -16.69
CA ALA A 219 7.80 -0.83 -15.77
C ALA A 219 6.57 -0.91 -14.85
N MET A 220 5.39 -1.20 -15.41
CA MET A 220 4.17 -1.40 -14.62
C MET A 220 4.32 -2.59 -13.66
N ASP A 221 4.86 -3.70 -14.11
CA ASP A 221 5.09 -4.90 -13.30
C ASP A 221 6.00 -4.60 -12.11
N ARG A 222 7.11 -3.87 -12.32
CA ARG A 222 8.02 -3.40 -11.25
C ARG A 222 7.31 -2.48 -10.26
N ILE A 223 6.49 -1.54 -10.75
CA ILE A 223 5.66 -0.67 -9.88
C ILE A 223 4.76 -1.52 -8.99
N LEU A 224 4.10 -2.52 -9.55
CA LEU A 224 3.23 -3.40 -8.78
C LEU A 224 4.00 -4.20 -7.73
N ILE A 225 5.16 -4.74 -8.06
CA ILE A 225 6.03 -5.48 -7.12
C ILE A 225 6.45 -4.57 -5.95
N LEU A 226 6.97 -3.39 -6.25
CA LEU A 226 7.51 -2.48 -5.23
C LEU A 226 6.44 -1.88 -4.30
N HIS A 227 5.17 -2.00 -4.66
CA HIS A 227 4.02 -1.56 -3.85
C HIS A 227 3.20 -2.72 -3.26
N ALA A 228 3.58 -3.98 -3.53
CA ALA A 228 2.79 -5.17 -3.18
C ALA A 228 2.51 -5.30 -1.69
N ASP A 229 3.48 -5.04 -0.83
CA ASP A 229 3.32 -5.00 0.63
C ASP A 229 4.32 -4.07 1.31
N HIS A 230 3.98 -3.61 2.51
CA HIS A 230 4.86 -2.77 3.33
C HIS A 230 4.48 -2.89 4.82
N GLU A 231 4.48 -4.12 5.36
CA GLU A 231 4.22 -4.43 6.77
C GLU A 231 2.89 -3.86 7.29
N GLN A 232 2.86 -3.39 8.56
CA GLN A 232 1.68 -2.83 9.25
C GLN A 232 1.50 -1.33 8.97
N ASN A 233 1.54 -0.92 7.69
CA ASN A 233 1.13 0.43 7.31
C ASN A 233 -0.36 0.71 7.64
N ALA A 234 -0.79 1.96 7.54
CA ALA A 234 -2.13 2.38 7.96
C ALA A 234 -3.26 1.57 7.29
N SER A 235 -3.16 1.28 5.99
CA SER A 235 -4.19 0.52 5.29
C SER A 235 -4.18 -0.97 5.63
N THR A 236 -3.01 -1.58 5.80
CA THR A 236 -2.89 -2.97 6.26
C THR A 236 -3.46 -3.14 7.68
N SER A 237 -3.12 -2.23 8.59
CA SER A 237 -3.68 -2.21 9.95
C SER A 237 -5.20 -2.02 9.93
N THR A 238 -5.73 -1.19 9.02
CA THR A 238 -7.18 -0.99 8.82
C THR A 238 -7.85 -2.28 8.35
N VAL A 239 -7.28 -2.99 7.37
CA VAL A 239 -7.78 -4.29 6.88
C VAL A 239 -7.81 -5.31 8.01
N ARG A 240 -6.75 -5.42 8.80
CA ARG A 240 -6.69 -6.33 9.95
C ARG A 240 -7.72 -5.94 11.02
N THR A 241 -7.83 -4.66 11.33
CA THR A 241 -8.82 -4.18 12.31
C THR A 241 -10.25 -4.49 11.87
N ALA A 242 -10.60 -4.19 10.62
CA ALA A 242 -11.91 -4.53 10.06
C ALA A 242 -12.15 -6.05 10.06
N GLY A 243 -11.18 -6.83 9.60
CA GLY A 243 -11.25 -8.29 9.55
C GLY A 243 -11.35 -8.95 10.92
N SER A 244 -10.81 -8.32 11.98
CA SER A 244 -10.84 -8.86 13.34
C SER A 244 -12.25 -9.06 13.91
N SER A 245 -13.24 -8.40 13.34
CA SER A 245 -14.67 -8.59 13.67
C SER A 245 -15.32 -9.76 12.93
N GLY A 246 -14.58 -10.49 12.09
CA GLY A 246 -15.14 -11.51 11.21
C GLY A 246 -15.77 -10.94 9.92
N ALA A 247 -15.48 -9.67 9.59
CA ALA A 247 -15.97 -9.06 8.37
C ALA A 247 -15.42 -9.77 7.12
N ASN A 248 -16.24 -9.86 6.07
CA ASN A 248 -15.85 -10.53 4.82
C ASN A 248 -14.67 -9.82 4.14
N PRO A 249 -13.86 -10.53 3.33
CA PRO A 249 -12.64 -9.98 2.75
C PRO A 249 -12.88 -8.78 1.83
N PHE A 250 -13.96 -8.76 1.06
CA PHE A 250 -14.24 -7.63 0.15
C PHE A 250 -14.49 -6.32 0.91
N ALA A 251 -15.24 -6.38 2.03
CA ALA A 251 -15.44 -5.24 2.91
C ALA A 251 -14.13 -4.79 3.58
N CYS A 252 -13.29 -5.75 4.01
CA CYS A 252 -11.99 -5.43 4.61
C CYS A 252 -11.05 -4.74 3.63
N ILE A 253 -10.99 -5.22 2.38
CA ILE A 253 -10.17 -4.60 1.33
C ILE A 253 -10.72 -3.23 0.95
N ALA A 254 -12.05 -3.04 0.88
CA ALA A 254 -12.65 -1.72 0.68
C ALA A 254 -12.24 -0.72 1.79
N ALA A 255 -12.18 -1.17 3.06
CA ALA A 255 -11.67 -0.37 4.16
C ALA A 255 -10.19 -0.03 4.00
N GLY A 256 -9.36 -0.97 3.52
CA GLY A 256 -7.97 -0.74 3.15
C GLY A 256 -7.81 0.32 2.05
N ILE A 257 -8.64 0.24 1.01
CA ILE A 257 -8.67 1.24 -0.08
C ILE A 257 -9.05 2.62 0.47
N ALA A 258 -10.06 2.70 1.35
CA ALA A 258 -10.45 3.95 1.98
C ALA A 258 -9.31 4.57 2.81
N SER A 259 -8.59 3.77 3.58
CA SER A 259 -7.44 4.22 4.35
C SER A 259 -6.26 4.64 3.46
N LEU A 260 -6.00 3.89 2.37
CA LEU A 260 -4.94 4.21 1.42
C LEU A 260 -5.19 5.54 0.70
N TRP A 261 -6.45 5.89 0.45
CA TRP A 261 -6.81 7.14 -0.21
C TRP A 261 -6.50 8.40 0.62
N GLY A 262 -6.25 8.26 1.91
CA GLY A 262 -5.90 9.39 2.76
C GLY A 262 -4.60 10.10 2.30
N PRO A 263 -4.54 11.45 2.36
CA PRO A 263 -3.36 12.22 1.90
C PRO A 263 -2.09 11.93 2.70
N ALA A 264 -2.22 11.42 3.91
CA ALA A 264 -1.09 11.04 4.76
C ALA A 264 -0.57 9.60 4.48
N HIS A 265 -1.13 8.90 3.48
CA HIS A 265 -0.75 7.52 3.15
C HIS A 265 -0.50 7.35 1.64
N GLY A 266 -1.49 6.99 0.83
CA GLY A 266 -1.30 6.65 -0.59
C GLY A 266 -1.22 7.83 -1.55
N GLY A 267 -1.44 9.06 -1.09
CA GLY A 267 -1.38 10.26 -1.93
C GLY A 267 0.03 10.85 -2.12
N ALA A 268 1.08 10.18 -1.63
CA ALA A 268 2.44 10.73 -1.62
C ALA A 268 3.05 10.84 -3.03
N ASN A 269 2.80 9.88 -3.91
CA ASN A 269 3.31 9.90 -5.28
C ASN A 269 2.65 11.00 -6.14
N GLU A 270 1.35 11.24 -5.99
CA GLU A 270 0.66 12.35 -6.62
C GLU A 270 1.19 13.70 -6.12
N ALA A 271 1.44 13.82 -4.81
CA ALA A 271 2.01 15.02 -4.23
C ALA A 271 3.46 15.26 -4.68
N ALA A 272 4.26 14.21 -4.84
CA ALA A 272 5.62 14.32 -5.37
C ALA A 272 5.62 14.82 -6.82
N LEU A 273 4.76 14.29 -7.67
CA LEU A 273 4.63 14.76 -9.05
C LEU A 273 4.20 16.23 -9.11
N LYS A 274 3.17 16.63 -8.36
CA LYS A 274 2.72 18.03 -8.29
C LYS A 274 3.83 18.98 -7.85
N MET A 275 4.64 18.57 -6.88
CA MET A 275 5.80 19.34 -6.43
C MET A 275 6.83 19.50 -7.56
N LEU A 276 7.16 18.45 -8.30
CA LEU A 276 8.09 18.53 -9.43
C LEU A 276 7.55 19.44 -10.52
N GLU A 277 6.25 19.40 -10.82
CA GLU A 277 5.57 20.30 -11.75
C GLU A 277 5.60 21.77 -11.27
N GLU A 278 5.46 22.02 -9.96
CA GLU A 278 5.58 23.36 -9.36
C GLU A 278 7.01 23.91 -9.49
N ILE A 279 8.03 23.09 -9.27
CA ILE A 279 9.44 23.46 -9.46
C ILE A 279 9.73 23.74 -10.94
N SER A 280 9.19 22.95 -11.83
CA SER A 280 9.15 23.07 -13.29
C SER A 280 10.50 23.06 -14.02
N SER A 281 11.57 23.59 -13.47
CA SER A 281 12.91 23.59 -14.08
C SER A 281 14.03 23.56 -13.05
N VAL A 282 15.23 23.15 -13.49
CA VAL A 282 16.44 23.05 -12.65
C VAL A 282 16.84 24.41 -12.04
N GLU A 283 16.61 25.50 -12.77
CA GLU A 283 16.97 26.86 -12.33
C GLU A 283 16.16 27.28 -11.09
N HIS A 284 14.95 26.76 -10.89
CA HIS A 284 14.11 27.08 -9.74
C HIS A 284 14.45 26.27 -8.49
N ILE A 285 15.16 25.17 -8.61
CA ILE A 285 15.49 24.26 -7.49
C ILE A 285 16.09 25.00 -6.27
N PRO A 286 17.07 25.93 -6.43
CA PRO A 286 17.67 26.62 -5.28
C PRO A 286 16.65 27.37 -4.43
N GLU A 287 15.62 27.96 -5.04
CA GLU A 287 14.55 28.65 -4.32
C GLU A 287 13.71 27.65 -3.50
N PHE A 288 13.27 26.55 -4.13
CA PHE A 288 12.45 25.54 -3.45
C PHE A 288 13.22 24.79 -2.36
N VAL A 289 14.51 24.54 -2.55
CA VAL A 289 15.39 23.98 -1.50
C VAL A 289 15.49 24.95 -0.31
N ARG A 290 15.61 26.26 -0.56
CA ARG A 290 15.61 27.26 0.51
C ARG A 290 14.28 27.26 1.27
N ARG A 291 13.14 27.22 0.57
CA ARG A 291 11.79 27.11 1.16
C ARG A 291 11.64 25.84 2.00
N ALA A 292 12.12 24.69 1.50
CA ALA A 292 12.07 23.42 2.23
C ALA A 292 12.88 23.43 3.53
N LYS A 293 13.96 24.22 3.59
CA LYS A 293 14.79 24.41 4.79
C LYS A 293 14.18 25.39 5.80
N ASP A 294 13.28 26.26 5.37
CA ASP A 294 12.61 27.22 6.26
C ASP A 294 11.47 26.53 7.02
N LYS A 295 11.58 26.52 8.35
CA LYS A 295 10.54 25.91 9.22
C LYS A 295 9.21 26.67 9.18
N ASN A 296 9.21 27.95 8.79
CA ASN A 296 8.02 28.81 8.71
C ASN A 296 7.35 28.75 7.34
N ASP A 297 8.00 28.23 6.30
CA ASP A 297 7.37 27.98 5.00
C ASP A 297 6.49 26.74 5.05
N SER A 298 5.36 26.76 4.37
CA SER A 298 4.46 25.62 4.22
C SER A 298 4.96 24.57 3.21
N PHE A 299 5.91 24.95 2.35
CA PHE A 299 6.45 24.04 1.34
C PHE A 299 7.24 22.89 1.99
N ARG A 300 7.04 21.71 1.46
CA ARG A 300 7.78 20.48 1.84
C ARG A 300 8.20 19.72 0.61
N LEU A 301 9.40 19.14 0.62
CA LEU A 301 9.82 18.19 -0.42
C LEU A 301 9.04 16.89 -0.28
N MET A 302 8.13 16.66 -1.22
CA MET A 302 7.34 15.44 -1.31
C MET A 302 8.15 14.36 -2.03
N GLY A 303 8.00 13.10 -1.61
CA GLY A 303 8.82 12.00 -2.12
C GLY A 303 10.22 11.91 -1.51
N PHE A 304 10.50 12.73 -0.47
CA PHE A 304 11.75 12.71 0.29
C PHE A 304 11.49 12.37 1.76
N GLY A 305 12.38 11.53 2.30
CA GLY A 305 12.24 10.98 3.63
C GLY A 305 11.15 9.90 3.70
N HIS A 306 11.18 9.13 4.74
CA HIS A 306 10.21 8.07 4.98
C HIS A 306 9.97 7.92 6.48
N ARG A 307 8.74 7.56 6.87
CA ARG A 307 8.43 7.36 8.29
C ARG A 307 9.26 6.21 8.90
N VAL A 308 9.56 5.20 8.11
CA VAL A 308 10.30 4.00 8.52
C VAL A 308 11.78 4.11 8.12
N TYR A 309 12.07 4.29 6.82
CA TYR A 309 13.46 4.35 6.36
C TYR A 309 14.17 5.60 6.86
N LYS A 310 15.27 5.38 7.58
CA LYS A 310 16.26 6.39 7.99
C LYS A 310 17.49 6.36 7.11
N ASN A 311 17.57 5.41 6.20
CA ASN A 311 18.53 5.26 5.13
C ASN A 311 17.80 5.36 3.79
N TYR A 312 18.49 5.08 2.69
CA TYR A 312 17.91 5.09 1.35
C TYR A 312 16.83 4.01 1.21
N ASP A 313 15.70 4.35 0.60
CA ASP A 313 14.61 3.40 0.32
C ASP A 313 15.08 2.40 -0.76
N PRO A 314 15.17 1.10 -0.49
CA PRO A 314 15.69 0.11 -1.44
C PRO A 314 14.87 0.04 -2.73
N ARG A 315 13.63 0.53 -2.72
CA ARG A 315 12.74 0.57 -3.89
C ARG A 315 13.09 1.73 -4.83
N ALA A 316 13.67 2.81 -4.31
CA ALA A 316 13.93 4.02 -5.10
C ALA A 316 14.99 3.80 -6.19
N THR A 317 15.99 2.95 -5.96
CA THR A 317 17.01 2.60 -6.98
C THR A 317 16.36 1.93 -8.19
N VAL A 318 15.53 0.92 -7.97
CA VAL A 318 14.82 0.20 -9.05
C VAL A 318 13.88 1.14 -9.79
N MET A 319 13.18 2.04 -9.07
CA MET A 319 12.30 3.02 -9.69
C MET A 319 13.06 4.02 -10.56
N ARG A 320 14.23 4.49 -10.13
CA ARG A 320 15.08 5.39 -10.91
C ARG A 320 15.52 4.73 -12.23
N GLU A 321 16.04 3.51 -12.17
CA GLU A 321 16.44 2.76 -13.35
C GLU A 321 15.27 2.55 -14.31
N THR A 322 14.12 2.14 -13.78
CA THR A 322 12.88 1.96 -14.55
C THR A 322 12.43 3.27 -15.21
N CYS A 323 12.58 4.41 -14.52
CA CYS A 323 12.25 5.72 -15.07
C CYS A 323 13.11 6.04 -16.31
N HIS A 324 14.42 5.81 -16.22
CA HIS A 324 15.32 5.99 -17.36
C HIS A 324 14.97 5.06 -18.53
N GLU A 325 14.65 3.79 -18.29
CA GLU A 325 14.24 2.83 -19.31
C GLU A 325 12.99 3.33 -20.06
N VAL A 326 11.94 3.74 -19.32
CA VAL A 326 10.67 4.21 -19.88
C VAL A 326 10.85 5.49 -20.72
N LEU A 327 11.56 6.49 -20.19
CA LEU A 327 11.74 7.76 -20.93
C LEU A 327 12.59 7.58 -22.18
N LYS A 328 13.60 6.71 -22.13
CA LYS A 328 14.39 6.34 -23.30
C LYS A 328 13.54 5.65 -24.37
N GLU A 329 12.68 4.72 -23.97
CA GLU A 329 11.78 4.00 -24.89
C GLU A 329 10.80 4.94 -25.58
N LEU A 330 10.22 5.87 -24.82
CA LEU A 330 9.25 6.83 -25.33
C LEU A 330 9.89 7.98 -26.15
N GLY A 331 11.22 8.10 -26.12
CA GLY A 331 11.95 9.17 -26.82
C GLY A 331 11.63 10.56 -26.29
N THR A 332 11.05 10.67 -25.11
CA THR A 332 10.69 11.94 -24.48
C THR A 332 11.85 12.48 -23.66
N LYS A 333 12.24 13.75 -23.93
CA LYS A 333 12.95 14.55 -22.92
C LYS A 333 11.90 15.05 -21.94
N ASP A 334 11.99 14.63 -20.70
CA ASP A 334 11.10 15.11 -19.66
C ASP A 334 11.90 16.01 -18.71
N ASP A 335 11.58 17.30 -18.72
CA ASP A 335 12.21 18.30 -17.85
C ASP A 335 12.02 17.94 -16.36
N LEU A 336 10.94 17.22 -16.04
CA LEU A 336 10.70 16.75 -14.66
C LEU A 336 11.72 15.70 -14.21
N LEU A 337 12.24 14.88 -15.14
CA LEU A 337 13.33 13.94 -14.80
C LEU A 337 14.62 14.71 -14.48
N GLU A 338 14.95 15.76 -15.24
CA GLU A 338 16.14 16.57 -14.97
C GLU A 338 16.03 17.25 -13.59
N VAL A 339 14.84 17.80 -13.27
CA VAL A 339 14.54 18.36 -11.94
C VAL A 339 14.66 17.30 -10.85
N ALA A 340 14.13 16.11 -11.09
CA ALA A 340 14.19 15.02 -10.12
C ALA A 340 15.62 14.56 -9.85
N MET A 341 16.43 14.39 -10.88
CA MET A 341 17.83 13.98 -10.75
C MET A 341 18.68 15.01 -10.00
N GLU A 342 18.47 16.31 -10.28
CA GLU A 342 19.17 17.38 -9.57
C GLU A 342 18.73 17.48 -8.12
N LEU A 343 17.42 17.33 -7.83
CA LEU A 343 16.91 17.25 -6.44
C LEU A 343 17.48 16.04 -5.69
N GLU A 344 17.57 14.87 -6.33
CA GLU A 344 18.20 13.69 -5.73
C GLU A 344 19.68 13.98 -5.43
N HIS A 345 20.41 14.56 -6.40
CA HIS A 345 21.80 14.93 -6.22
C HIS A 345 21.99 15.86 -5.02
N ILE A 346 21.16 16.89 -4.90
CA ILE A 346 21.18 17.82 -3.76
C ILE A 346 20.86 17.08 -2.46
N ALA A 347 19.82 16.26 -2.41
CA ALA A 347 19.43 15.56 -1.20
C ALA A 347 20.50 14.58 -0.68
N LEU A 348 21.27 13.97 -1.60
CA LEU A 348 22.35 13.05 -1.25
C LEU A 348 23.66 13.76 -0.82
N ASN A 349 23.83 15.06 -1.12
CA ASN A 349 25.07 15.80 -0.89
C ASN A 349 24.94 16.99 0.06
N ASP A 350 23.74 17.54 0.27
CA ASP A 350 23.51 18.71 1.13
C ASP A 350 23.41 18.27 2.60
N PRO A 351 24.22 18.85 3.51
CA PRO A 351 24.26 18.50 4.93
C PRO A 351 22.91 18.53 5.64
N TYR A 352 22.01 19.46 5.28
CA TYR A 352 20.68 19.56 5.88
C TYR A 352 19.83 18.32 5.61
N PHE A 353 19.82 17.82 4.37
CA PHE A 353 19.04 16.64 3.99
C PHE A 353 19.65 15.36 4.55
N ILE A 354 20.99 15.27 4.56
CA ILE A 354 21.72 14.13 5.14
C ILE A 354 21.45 14.04 6.65
N GLU A 355 21.60 15.16 7.40
CA GLU A 355 21.34 15.21 8.84
C GLU A 355 19.89 14.80 9.17
N LYS A 356 18.93 15.24 8.36
CA LYS A 356 17.51 14.92 8.54
C LYS A 356 17.07 13.62 7.88
N LYS A 357 17.98 12.93 7.22
CA LYS A 357 17.70 11.65 6.51
C LYS A 357 16.56 11.78 5.49
N LEU A 358 16.54 12.87 4.73
CA LEU A 358 15.54 13.17 3.71
C LEU A 358 16.00 12.65 2.34
N TYR A 359 16.10 11.34 2.21
CA TYR A 359 16.45 10.67 0.95
C TYR A 359 15.22 10.44 0.06
N PRO A 360 15.38 10.33 -1.28
CA PRO A 360 14.30 9.96 -2.18
C PRO A 360 13.69 8.59 -1.80
N ASN A 361 12.37 8.50 -1.88
CA ASN A 361 11.63 7.26 -1.64
C ASN A 361 10.98 6.73 -2.93
N VAL A 362 10.23 5.62 -2.84
CA VAL A 362 9.60 4.97 -3.99
C VAL A 362 8.64 5.90 -4.76
N ASP A 363 8.00 6.86 -4.09
CA ASP A 363 7.00 7.75 -4.68
C ASP A 363 7.63 8.83 -5.57
N PHE A 364 8.92 9.11 -5.37
CA PHE A 364 9.63 10.17 -6.06
C PHE A 364 9.70 9.95 -7.59
N TYR A 365 10.08 8.76 -8.03
CA TYR A 365 10.17 8.43 -9.46
C TYR A 365 8.90 7.79 -10.04
N SER A 366 8.09 7.13 -9.22
CA SER A 366 6.89 6.42 -9.71
C SER A 366 5.89 7.37 -10.40
N GLY A 367 5.74 8.60 -9.88
CA GLY A 367 4.88 9.61 -10.50
C GLY A 367 5.32 10.00 -11.91
N ILE A 368 6.63 10.16 -12.16
CA ILE A 368 7.19 10.49 -13.47
C ILE A 368 6.94 9.35 -14.45
N ILE A 369 7.19 8.11 -14.03
CA ILE A 369 6.96 6.91 -14.85
C ILE A 369 5.49 6.84 -15.28
N LEU A 370 4.58 6.92 -14.32
CA LEU A 370 3.15 6.82 -14.60
C LEU A 370 2.65 7.95 -15.52
N LYS A 371 3.14 9.17 -15.30
CA LYS A 371 2.84 10.32 -16.19
C LYS A 371 3.37 10.09 -17.60
N ALA A 372 4.62 9.65 -17.74
CA ALA A 372 5.22 9.36 -19.04
C ALA A 372 4.46 8.26 -19.79
N MET A 373 3.92 7.28 -19.09
CA MET A 373 3.06 6.22 -19.64
C MET A 373 1.65 6.74 -20.04
N GLY A 374 1.32 8.02 -19.83
CA GLY A 374 0.00 8.60 -20.13
C GLY A 374 -1.06 8.30 -19.07
N ILE A 375 -0.68 7.89 -17.88
CA ILE A 375 -1.60 7.62 -16.77
C ILE A 375 -1.87 8.93 -16.02
N PRO A 376 -3.13 9.35 -15.86
CA PRO A 376 -3.44 10.57 -15.11
C PRO A 376 -3.17 10.40 -13.61
N SER A 377 -2.76 11.47 -12.95
CA SER A 377 -2.39 11.46 -11.52
C SER A 377 -3.49 10.92 -10.61
N SER A 378 -4.76 11.15 -10.95
CA SER A 378 -5.90 10.60 -10.22
C SER A 378 -5.96 9.07 -10.17
N MET A 379 -5.23 8.38 -11.07
CA MET A 379 -5.13 6.92 -11.10
C MET A 379 -3.94 6.37 -10.30
N PHE A 380 -3.01 7.19 -9.84
CA PHE A 380 -1.79 6.73 -9.16
C PHE A 380 -2.11 5.93 -7.90
N THR A 381 -2.96 6.46 -7.02
CA THR A 381 -3.38 5.74 -5.79
C THR A 381 -4.24 4.50 -6.11
N VAL A 382 -4.96 4.49 -7.24
CA VAL A 382 -5.70 3.29 -7.71
C VAL A 382 -4.74 2.16 -8.09
N ILE A 383 -3.65 2.49 -8.81
CA ILE A 383 -2.60 1.52 -9.15
C ILE A 383 -1.92 1.02 -7.88
N PHE A 384 -1.68 1.90 -6.93
CA PHE A 384 -1.15 1.51 -5.63
C PHE A 384 -2.11 0.55 -4.90
N ALA A 385 -3.42 0.82 -4.87
CA ALA A 385 -4.41 -0.10 -4.28
C ALA A 385 -4.43 -1.46 -4.99
N MET A 386 -4.34 -1.47 -6.33
CA MET A 386 -4.23 -2.69 -7.12
C MET A 386 -3.00 -3.51 -6.70
N ALA A 387 -1.84 -2.88 -6.61
CA ALA A 387 -0.60 -3.52 -6.20
C ALA A 387 -0.66 -4.06 -4.75
N ARG A 388 -1.16 -3.25 -3.82
CA ARG A 388 -1.22 -3.55 -2.38
C ARG A 388 -2.28 -4.57 -2.00
N THR A 389 -3.21 -4.87 -2.88
CA THR A 389 -4.30 -5.84 -2.62
C THR A 389 -3.77 -7.19 -2.17
N VAL A 390 -2.69 -7.70 -2.76
CA VAL A 390 -2.10 -8.98 -2.36
C VAL A 390 -1.54 -8.93 -0.94
N GLY A 391 -0.85 -7.84 -0.56
CA GLY A 391 -0.35 -7.66 0.80
C GLY A 391 -1.48 -7.60 1.83
N TRP A 392 -2.53 -6.84 1.55
CA TRP A 392 -3.72 -6.80 2.41
C TRP A 392 -4.36 -8.17 2.59
N ILE A 393 -4.50 -8.94 1.50
CA ILE A 393 -5.06 -10.29 1.55
C ILE A 393 -4.17 -11.23 2.35
N ALA A 394 -2.85 -11.18 2.16
CA ALA A 394 -1.90 -12.01 2.87
C ALA A 394 -1.98 -11.76 4.39
N HIS A 395 -1.95 -10.50 4.82
CA HIS A 395 -2.08 -10.11 6.22
C HIS A 395 -3.47 -10.43 6.80
N TRP A 396 -4.54 -10.28 6.03
CA TRP A 396 -5.87 -10.67 6.44
C TRP A 396 -5.99 -12.19 6.64
N ASN A 397 -5.44 -12.98 5.70
CA ASN A 397 -5.46 -14.44 5.78
C ASN A 397 -4.60 -14.97 6.92
N GLU A 398 -3.40 -14.42 7.13
CA GLU A 398 -2.53 -14.75 8.26
C GLU A 398 -3.26 -14.52 9.59
N MET A 399 -3.89 -13.36 9.76
CA MET A 399 -4.66 -13.01 10.95
C MET A 399 -5.75 -14.04 11.27
N HIS A 400 -6.52 -14.47 10.26
CA HIS A 400 -7.57 -15.48 10.47
C HIS A 400 -7.01 -16.87 10.74
N SER A 401 -5.86 -17.21 10.18
CA SER A 401 -5.17 -18.51 10.42
C SER A 401 -4.59 -18.59 11.83
N ASP A 402 -4.14 -17.48 12.38
CA ASP A 402 -3.53 -17.41 13.72
C ASP A 402 -4.56 -17.21 14.86
N GLY A 403 -5.85 -17.15 14.54
CA GLY A 403 -6.92 -17.05 15.53
C GLY A 403 -7.02 -15.71 16.25
N MET A 404 -6.94 -14.62 15.51
CA MET A 404 -6.97 -13.24 16.04
C MET A 404 -8.22 -12.95 16.87
N LYS A 405 -8.02 -12.15 17.92
CA LYS A 405 -9.11 -11.55 18.71
C LYS A 405 -9.56 -10.22 18.08
N ILE A 406 -10.83 -9.86 18.32
CA ILE A 406 -11.38 -8.58 17.89
C ILE A 406 -10.52 -7.41 18.40
N ALA A 407 -10.13 -6.52 17.48
CA ALA A 407 -9.38 -5.32 17.80
C ALA A 407 -10.29 -4.28 18.47
N ARG A 408 -10.07 -4.09 19.77
CA ARG A 408 -10.80 -3.11 20.58
C ARG A 408 -9.82 -2.38 21.51
N PRO A 409 -9.19 -1.33 21.02
CA PRO A 409 -8.25 -0.54 21.82
C PRO A 409 -8.92 0.11 23.04
N ARG A 410 -8.13 0.45 24.05
CA ARG A 410 -8.55 1.26 25.19
C ARG A 410 -8.39 2.74 24.85
N GLN A 411 -9.05 3.60 25.65
CA GLN A 411 -8.88 5.06 25.57
C GLN A 411 -8.60 5.63 26.95
N LEU A 412 -7.82 6.70 26.99
CA LEU A 412 -7.71 7.59 28.13
C LEU A 412 -8.89 8.59 28.07
N TYR A 413 -9.85 8.43 28.97
CA TYR A 413 -10.99 9.31 29.01
C TYR A 413 -10.63 10.63 29.75
N THR A 414 -10.79 11.74 29.05
CA THR A 414 -10.54 13.10 29.53
C THR A 414 -11.77 14.00 29.52
N GLY A 415 -12.95 13.41 29.35
CA GLY A 415 -14.21 14.14 29.30
C GLY A 415 -14.77 14.48 30.67
N TYR A 416 -16.04 14.87 30.71
CA TYR A 416 -16.74 15.22 31.93
C TYR A 416 -16.91 14.01 32.84
N GLN A 417 -16.90 14.25 34.17
CA GLN A 417 -17.39 13.28 35.15
C GLN A 417 -18.87 13.02 34.95
N LYS A 418 -19.42 12.03 35.66
CA LYS A 418 -20.85 11.71 35.59
C LYS A 418 -21.71 12.95 35.85
N ARG A 419 -22.57 13.30 34.90
CA ARG A 419 -23.51 14.39 34.97
C ARG A 419 -24.95 13.82 35.03
N ASP A 420 -25.83 14.51 35.72
CA ASP A 420 -27.26 14.18 35.74
C ASP A 420 -27.98 14.96 34.61
N PHE A 421 -28.53 14.21 33.65
CA PHE A 421 -29.21 14.79 32.50
C PHE A 421 -30.41 15.70 32.91
N LYS A 422 -31.12 15.37 34.01
CA LYS A 422 -32.25 16.16 34.49
C LYS A 422 -31.84 17.48 35.15
N SER A 423 -30.67 17.53 35.82
CA SER A 423 -30.17 18.72 36.47
C SER A 423 -29.57 19.73 35.49
N ASP A 424 -28.94 19.23 34.42
CA ASP A 424 -28.29 20.07 33.41
C ASP A 424 -29.26 20.79 32.45
N LEU A 425 -30.54 20.44 32.44
CA LEU A 425 -31.58 21.12 31.68
C LEU A 425 -32.11 22.40 32.39
N LYS A 426 -31.68 22.68 33.61
CA LYS A 426 -32.09 23.84 34.41
C LYS A 426 -31.11 25.02 34.46
N LYS A 427 -30.07 24.97 33.63
CA LYS A 427 -29.13 26.06 33.38
C LYS A 427 -29.23 26.47 31.91
#